data_8f836107ac3fdb02df2a23e9476ea64d
#
_entry.id   8f836107ac3fdb02df2a23e9476ea64d
#
_cell.length_a   1.000
_cell.length_b   1.000
_cell.length_c   1.000
_cell.angle_alpha   90.00
_cell.angle_beta   90.00
_cell.angle_gamma   90.00
#
_symmetry.space_group_name_H-M   'P 1'
#
loop_
_entity.id
_entity.type
_entity.pdbx_description
1 polymer ?
#
loop_
_entity_poly.entity_id
_entity_poly.type
_entity_poly.pdbx_seq_one_letter_code
_entity_poly.pdbx_strand_id
1 'polypeptide(L)'
;MAMEAAKTELVKLVAAFKEQPWHDSATTTGLPVALALATHFVFSHGEPDNQMYLYVLFCGFFYISLTYFLVASGNVGTMLEALSVTTSAYVTYFATLLTSIFMYRAFFHRLKKYPGPLIARVTKFYDVALAVPKLRYYLEVEKLHKQYGDYVRVGPRDLSIADANAVPVIHGVGSKCTKGVWYSNAAHIEGYSLHTTRDKKNHKERRRIWDKAFNAKVLHEYEPRINRHTAVLVQQLDEREGKTVRFSDWINFFSFDVMGDIGFSKSFGMLEKGKEDKLIKQLHASMLPLGIFRDIAWFMNLMLRVPILQKDLREFMQWSSDILKERKKVSKPTIRITDRR
;
A
#
# COMPACT_ATOMS: atom_id res chain seq x y z
N MET A 1 20.35 23.68 -34.31
CA MET A 1 21.42 24.19 -33.41
C MET A 1 21.39 23.52 -32.05
N ALA A 2 20.31 23.63 -31.25
CA ALA A 2 20.29 23.03 -29.89
C ALA A 2 20.42 21.48 -29.89
N MET A 3 19.80 20.80 -30.84
CA MET A 3 19.84 19.33 -30.95
C MET A 3 21.21 18.80 -31.44
N GLU A 4 21.93 19.57 -32.29
CA GLU A 4 23.29 19.20 -32.67
C GLU A 4 24.32 19.50 -31.58
N ALA A 5 24.15 20.57 -30.82
CA ALA A 5 24.97 20.82 -29.65
C ALA A 5 24.79 19.73 -28.59
N ALA A 6 23.58 19.31 -28.30
CA ALA A 6 23.29 18.20 -27.39
C ALA A 6 23.89 16.86 -27.89
N LYS A 7 23.85 16.61 -29.19
CA LYS A 7 24.46 15.43 -29.82
C LYS A 7 25.98 15.45 -29.72
N THR A 8 26.58 16.62 -29.91
CA THR A 8 28.03 16.81 -29.77
C THR A 8 28.52 16.64 -28.33
N GLU A 9 27.79 17.18 -27.37
CA GLU A 9 28.06 16.97 -25.92
C GLU A 9 27.87 15.51 -25.49
N LEU A 10 26.84 14.85 -26.01
CA LEU A 10 26.65 13.43 -25.77
C LEU A 10 27.80 12.58 -26.32
N VAL A 11 28.31 12.90 -27.55
CA VAL A 11 29.44 12.22 -28.16
C VAL A 11 30.74 12.47 -27.34
N LYS A 12 30.96 13.66 -26.84
CA LYS A 12 32.09 13.96 -25.97
C LYS A 12 32.00 13.21 -24.62
N LEU A 13 30.79 13.14 -24.05
CA LEU A 13 30.56 12.40 -22.81
C LEU A 13 30.81 10.90 -23.02
N VAL A 14 30.34 10.33 -24.12
CA VAL A 14 30.61 8.94 -24.49
C VAL A 14 32.09 8.67 -24.76
N ALA A 15 32.79 9.61 -25.39
CA ALA A 15 34.23 9.49 -25.62
C ALA A 15 35.04 9.55 -24.29
N ALA A 16 34.69 10.47 -23.41
CA ALA A 16 35.28 10.57 -22.08
C ALA A 16 35.03 9.31 -21.22
N PHE A 17 33.84 8.69 -21.35
CA PHE A 17 33.54 7.43 -20.72
C PHE A 17 34.34 6.25 -21.31
N LYS A 18 34.68 6.27 -22.58
CA LYS A 18 35.49 5.22 -23.22
C LYS A 18 36.99 5.25 -22.79
N GLU A 19 37.48 6.39 -22.41
CA GLU A 19 38.93 6.57 -22.01
C GLU A 19 39.16 6.30 -20.53
N GLN A 20 38.09 6.09 -19.72
CA GLN A 20 38.26 5.78 -18.30
C GLN A 20 38.67 4.33 -18.08
N PRO A 21 39.69 4.05 -17.29
CA PRO A 21 40.04 2.68 -16.90
C PRO A 21 38.97 2.15 -15.95
N TRP A 22 38.14 1.27 -16.46
CA TRP A 22 37.02 0.62 -15.70
C TRP A 22 37.53 -0.28 -14.55
N HIS A 23 38.82 -0.45 -14.42
CA HIS A 23 39.50 -1.09 -13.30
C HIS A 23 40.02 -0.11 -12.25
N ASP A 24 39.85 1.21 -12.46
CA ASP A 24 40.24 2.20 -11.47
C ASP A 24 39.25 2.16 -10.27
N SER A 25 39.81 2.20 -9.07
CA SER A 25 39.06 2.21 -7.81
C SER A 25 38.05 3.37 -7.70
N ALA A 26 38.35 4.51 -8.36
CA ALA A 26 37.43 5.64 -8.39
C ALA A 26 36.15 5.35 -9.16
N THR A 27 36.20 4.61 -10.26
CA THR A 27 35.00 4.25 -11.07
C THR A 27 34.28 3.02 -10.57
N THR A 28 35.01 2.00 -10.13
CA THR A 28 34.40 0.73 -9.67
C THR A 28 33.84 0.79 -8.25
N THR A 29 34.38 1.66 -7.40
CA THR A 29 33.96 1.82 -6.01
C THR A 29 33.45 3.23 -5.70
N GLY A 30 34.15 4.27 -6.08
CA GLY A 30 33.85 5.66 -5.72
C GLY A 30 32.50 6.13 -6.28
N LEU A 31 32.25 5.91 -7.58
CA LEU A 31 30.98 6.30 -8.22
C LEU A 31 29.78 5.57 -7.68
N PRO A 32 29.78 4.22 -7.53
CA PRO A 32 28.67 3.51 -6.89
C PRO A 32 28.40 3.97 -5.46
N VAL A 33 29.42 4.27 -4.66
CA VAL A 33 29.26 4.81 -3.30
C VAL A 33 28.58 6.18 -3.34
N ALA A 34 29.05 7.10 -4.18
CA ALA A 34 28.47 8.43 -4.30
C ALA A 34 27.01 8.38 -4.75
N LEU A 35 26.69 7.55 -5.76
CA LEU A 35 25.31 7.34 -6.23
C LEU A 35 24.41 6.72 -5.15
N ALA A 36 24.93 5.77 -4.36
CA ALA A 36 24.18 5.16 -3.26
C ALA A 36 23.83 6.20 -2.19
N LEU A 37 24.76 7.06 -1.81
CA LEU A 37 24.51 8.13 -0.84
C LEU A 37 23.51 9.18 -1.38
N ALA A 38 23.62 9.55 -2.65
CA ALA A 38 22.66 10.44 -3.30
C ALA A 38 21.27 9.81 -3.35
N THR A 39 21.15 8.51 -3.66
CA THR A 39 19.87 7.78 -3.63
C THR A 39 19.30 7.75 -2.22
N HIS A 40 20.10 7.49 -1.20
CA HIS A 40 19.65 7.54 0.18
C HIS A 40 19.13 8.94 0.56
N PHE A 41 19.83 10.00 0.16
CA PHE A 41 19.40 11.37 0.40
C PHE A 41 17.99 11.62 -0.19
N VAL A 42 17.76 11.25 -1.44
CA VAL A 42 16.46 11.36 -2.10
C VAL A 42 15.39 10.54 -1.35
N PHE A 43 15.69 9.30 -0.97
CA PHE A 43 14.75 8.43 -0.26
C PHE A 43 14.43 8.92 1.16
N SER A 44 15.36 9.61 1.82
CA SER A 44 15.13 10.14 3.17
C SER A 44 14.21 11.36 3.19
N HIS A 45 14.14 12.13 2.10
CA HIS A 45 13.35 13.36 2.00
C HIS A 45 12.03 13.18 1.22
N GLY A 46 11.87 12.08 0.50
CA GLY A 46 10.70 11.80 -0.32
C GLY A 46 9.80 10.67 0.19
N GLU A 47 8.77 10.38 -0.59
CA GLU A 47 7.89 9.21 -0.46
C GLU A 47 8.07 8.29 -1.68
N PRO A 48 9.23 7.58 -1.82
CA PRO A 48 9.53 6.77 -3.02
C PRO A 48 8.69 5.50 -3.11
N ASP A 49 7.94 5.15 -2.06
CA ASP A 49 7.19 3.90 -1.95
C ASP A 49 6.29 3.64 -3.18
N ASN A 50 5.63 4.66 -3.71
CA ASN A 50 4.75 4.53 -4.87
C ASN A 50 5.48 4.37 -6.20
N GLN A 51 6.76 4.72 -6.26
CA GLN A 51 7.58 4.71 -7.47
C GLN A 51 8.67 3.62 -7.42
N MET A 52 8.68 2.79 -6.37
CA MET A 52 9.73 1.79 -6.17
C MET A 52 9.82 0.80 -7.35
N TYR A 53 8.71 0.49 -8.01
CA TYR A 53 8.71 -0.35 -9.20
C TYR A 53 9.50 0.27 -10.37
N LEU A 54 9.43 1.60 -10.55
CA LEU A 54 10.23 2.30 -11.55
C LEU A 54 11.72 2.24 -11.20
N TYR A 55 12.03 2.39 -9.92
CA TYR A 55 13.41 2.25 -9.45
C TYR A 55 13.97 0.84 -9.72
N VAL A 56 13.19 -0.22 -9.45
CA VAL A 56 13.60 -1.60 -9.75
C VAL A 56 13.79 -1.81 -11.25
N LEU A 57 12.86 -1.33 -12.08
CA LEU A 57 12.97 -1.42 -13.53
C LEU A 57 14.19 -0.63 -14.06
N PHE A 58 14.41 0.58 -13.52
CA PHE A 58 15.57 1.40 -13.88
C PHE A 58 16.87 0.70 -13.52
N CYS A 59 16.99 0.13 -12.31
CA CYS A 59 18.15 -0.64 -11.91
C CYS A 59 18.39 -1.84 -12.85
N GLY A 60 17.34 -2.61 -13.18
CA GLY A 60 17.47 -3.74 -14.09
C GLY A 60 17.92 -3.32 -15.50
N PHE A 61 17.27 -2.27 -16.06
CA PHE A 61 17.62 -1.72 -17.37
C PHE A 61 19.08 -1.19 -17.37
N PHE A 62 19.45 -0.44 -16.33
CA PHE A 62 20.81 0.12 -16.23
C PHE A 62 21.87 -0.98 -16.08
N TYR A 63 21.58 -2.06 -15.35
CA TYR A 63 22.47 -3.21 -15.24
C TYR A 63 22.75 -3.82 -16.61
N ILE A 64 21.71 -4.10 -17.40
CA ILE A 64 21.84 -4.68 -18.74
C ILE A 64 22.56 -3.72 -19.66
N SER A 65 22.19 -2.44 -19.64
CA SER A 65 22.78 -1.42 -20.51
C SER A 65 24.27 -1.18 -20.21
N LEU A 66 24.65 -1.15 -18.94
CA LEU A 66 26.04 -0.99 -18.53
C LEU A 66 26.88 -2.20 -18.94
N THR A 67 26.38 -3.42 -18.70
CA THR A 67 27.07 -4.65 -19.13
C THR A 67 27.29 -4.67 -20.63
N TYR A 68 26.23 -4.37 -21.41
CA TYR A 68 26.32 -4.30 -22.88
C TYR A 68 27.31 -3.22 -23.33
N PHE A 69 27.28 -2.03 -22.72
CA PHE A 69 28.19 -0.93 -23.03
C PHE A 69 29.67 -1.31 -22.80
N LEU A 70 29.97 -1.98 -21.68
CA LEU A 70 31.33 -2.42 -21.37
C LEU A 70 31.89 -3.38 -22.43
N VAL A 71 31.06 -4.30 -22.92
CA VAL A 71 31.44 -5.21 -24.00
C VAL A 71 31.58 -4.47 -25.33
N ALA A 72 30.58 -3.65 -25.71
CA ALA A 72 30.54 -2.95 -26.99
C ALA A 72 31.66 -1.87 -27.14
N SER A 73 32.09 -1.28 -26.03
CA SER A 73 33.14 -0.28 -26.00
C SER A 73 34.52 -0.88 -26.12
N GLY A 74 34.69 -2.22 -26.00
CA GLY A 74 35.98 -2.89 -25.97
C GLY A 74 36.81 -2.64 -24.70
N ASN A 75 36.20 -2.05 -23.65
CA ASN A 75 36.89 -1.77 -22.38
C ASN A 75 37.15 -3.02 -21.54
N VAL A 76 36.45 -4.12 -21.84
CA VAL A 76 36.60 -5.46 -21.23
C VAL A 76 36.70 -6.51 -22.32
N GLY A 77 37.56 -7.51 -22.11
CA GLY A 77 37.88 -8.51 -23.13
C GLY A 77 36.76 -9.56 -23.32
N THR A 78 35.96 -9.80 -22.31
CA THR A 78 34.96 -10.86 -22.32
C THR A 78 33.64 -10.41 -21.68
N MET A 79 32.53 -11.08 -22.08
CA MET A 79 31.22 -10.90 -21.45
C MET A 79 31.24 -11.24 -19.94
N LEU A 80 32.00 -12.23 -19.54
CA LEU A 80 32.12 -12.63 -18.14
C LEU A 80 32.81 -11.53 -17.30
N GLU A 81 33.83 -10.91 -17.85
CA GLU A 81 34.51 -9.77 -17.23
C GLU A 81 33.58 -8.56 -17.07
N ALA A 82 32.79 -8.23 -18.12
CA ALA A 82 31.78 -7.17 -18.07
C ALA A 82 30.74 -7.45 -16.97
N LEU A 83 30.23 -8.67 -16.88
CA LEU A 83 29.31 -9.08 -15.81
C LEU A 83 29.95 -8.95 -14.43
N SER A 84 31.22 -9.35 -14.27
CA SER A 84 31.93 -9.24 -13.00
C SER A 84 32.06 -7.79 -12.55
N VAL A 85 32.49 -6.89 -13.43
CA VAL A 85 32.64 -5.45 -13.16
C VAL A 85 31.28 -4.83 -12.81
N THR A 86 30.24 -5.09 -13.62
CA THR A 86 28.90 -4.55 -13.37
C THR A 86 28.35 -5.06 -12.05
N THR A 87 28.45 -6.39 -11.79
CA THR A 87 27.97 -6.98 -10.53
C THR A 87 28.71 -6.41 -9.33
N SER A 88 30.01 -6.25 -9.39
CA SER A 88 30.81 -5.63 -8.31
C SER A 88 30.36 -4.21 -8.00
N ALA A 89 30.15 -3.39 -9.03
CA ALA A 89 29.62 -2.04 -8.88
C ALA A 89 28.21 -2.03 -8.24
N TYR A 90 27.35 -2.95 -8.64
CA TYR A 90 26.00 -3.10 -8.06
C TYR A 90 26.04 -3.58 -6.61
N VAL A 91 26.90 -4.55 -6.29
CA VAL A 91 27.08 -5.01 -4.90
C VAL A 91 27.57 -3.86 -4.04
N THR A 92 28.57 -3.09 -4.50
CA THR A 92 29.07 -1.91 -3.79
C THR A 92 27.97 -0.86 -3.59
N TYR A 93 27.20 -0.56 -4.64
CA TYR A 93 26.09 0.37 -4.58
C TYR A 93 25.03 -0.06 -3.55
N PHE A 94 24.52 -1.27 -3.64
CA PHE A 94 23.48 -1.74 -2.74
C PHE A 94 23.97 -1.94 -1.30
N ALA A 95 25.20 -2.43 -1.10
CA ALA A 95 25.82 -2.54 0.22
C ALA A 95 25.94 -1.17 0.89
N THR A 96 26.43 -0.16 0.16
CA THR A 96 26.53 1.22 0.65
C THR A 96 25.16 1.81 0.95
N LEU A 97 24.19 1.66 0.04
CA LEU A 97 22.83 2.16 0.21
C LEU A 97 22.18 1.57 1.45
N LEU A 98 22.21 0.24 1.60
CA LEU A 98 21.61 -0.47 2.74
C LEU A 98 22.29 -0.09 4.05
N THR A 99 23.62 -0.04 4.07
CA THR A 99 24.40 0.38 5.25
C THR A 99 24.07 1.81 5.66
N SER A 100 24.03 2.73 4.70
CA SER A 100 23.69 4.13 4.94
C SER A 100 22.26 4.29 5.48
N ILE A 101 21.29 3.58 4.92
CA ILE A 101 19.89 3.56 5.41
C ILE A 101 19.83 2.98 6.82
N PHE A 102 20.53 1.87 7.08
CA PHE A 102 20.59 1.24 8.39
C PHE A 102 21.13 2.21 9.45
N MET A 103 22.32 2.80 9.20
CA MET A 103 22.94 3.74 10.11
C MET A 103 22.08 4.95 10.40
N TYR A 104 21.48 5.53 9.36
CA TYR A 104 20.55 6.65 9.53
C TYR A 104 19.34 6.28 10.40
N ARG A 105 18.68 5.17 10.11
CA ARG A 105 17.47 4.71 10.84
C ARG A 105 17.77 4.38 12.29
N ALA A 106 18.93 3.76 12.55
CA ALA A 106 19.33 3.37 13.90
C ALA A 106 19.71 4.58 14.77
N PHE A 107 20.50 5.53 14.23
CA PHE A 107 21.18 6.52 15.05
C PHE A 107 20.78 7.97 14.77
N PHE A 108 20.40 8.30 13.54
CA PHE A 108 20.21 9.71 13.11
C PHE A 108 18.75 10.09 12.86
N HIS A 109 17.82 9.11 12.76
CA HIS A 109 16.43 9.39 12.46
C HIS A 109 15.75 10.21 13.58
N ARG A 110 14.84 11.14 13.19
CA ARG A 110 14.10 12.02 14.12
C ARG A 110 13.30 11.26 15.20
N LEU A 111 12.92 10.01 14.94
CA LEU A 111 12.20 9.16 15.89
C LEU A 111 13.13 8.39 16.84
N LYS A 112 14.45 8.61 16.84
CA LYS A 112 15.40 7.89 17.71
C LYS A 112 15.11 8.04 19.20
N LYS A 113 14.48 9.16 19.59
CA LYS A 113 14.12 9.45 20.98
C LYS A 113 12.97 8.61 21.53
N TYR A 114 12.14 8.02 20.67
CA TYR A 114 11.02 7.20 21.08
C TYR A 114 11.46 5.76 21.36
N PRO A 115 10.97 5.13 22.47
CA PRO A 115 11.29 3.77 22.78
C PRO A 115 10.64 2.80 21.78
N GLY A 116 11.13 1.56 21.76
CA GLY A 116 10.61 0.50 20.91
C GLY A 116 11.67 -0.53 20.54
N PRO A 117 11.28 -1.66 19.94
CA PRO A 117 12.20 -2.73 19.55
C PRO A 117 13.29 -2.23 18.59
N LEU A 118 14.55 -2.66 18.83
CA LEU A 118 15.69 -2.25 18.00
C LEU A 118 15.52 -2.64 16.52
N ILE A 119 14.98 -3.83 16.27
CA ILE A 119 14.73 -4.34 14.92
C ILE A 119 13.68 -3.46 14.20
N ALA A 120 12.61 -3.04 14.90
CA ALA A 120 11.59 -2.15 14.36
C ALA A 120 12.17 -0.80 13.90
N ARG A 121 13.22 -0.30 14.58
CA ARG A 121 13.89 0.96 14.19
C ARG A 121 14.50 0.90 12.79
N VAL A 122 14.89 -0.30 12.36
CA VAL A 122 15.67 -0.50 11.12
C VAL A 122 14.81 -0.97 9.96
N THR A 123 13.89 -1.89 10.21
CA THR A 123 13.12 -2.55 9.15
C THR A 123 11.65 -2.71 9.48
N LYS A 124 10.78 -2.54 8.47
CA LYS A 124 9.34 -2.84 8.55
C LYS A 124 9.01 -4.32 8.44
N PHE A 125 9.96 -5.17 8.05
CA PHE A 125 9.76 -6.62 8.06
C PHE A 125 9.55 -7.17 9.47
N TYR A 126 9.92 -6.42 10.51
CA TYR A 126 9.55 -6.73 11.88
C TYR A 126 8.03 -6.81 12.07
N ASP A 127 7.28 -5.84 11.52
CA ASP A 127 5.81 -5.80 11.61
C ASP A 127 5.19 -6.99 10.85
N VAL A 128 5.74 -7.33 9.69
CA VAL A 128 5.34 -8.52 8.93
C VAL A 128 5.56 -9.79 9.72
N ALA A 129 6.73 -9.94 10.35
CA ALA A 129 7.05 -11.12 11.16
C ALA A 129 6.07 -11.28 12.35
N LEU A 130 5.60 -10.19 12.92
CA LEU A 130 4.58 -10.21 13.99
C LEU A 130 3.16 -10.47 13.45
N ALA A 131 2.86 -10.03 12.22
CA ALA A 131 1.53 -10.17 11.63
C ALA A 131 1.28 -11.57 11.07
N VAL A 132 2.26 -12.18 10.41
CA VAL A 132 2.14 -13.45 9.65
C VAL A 132 1.55 -14.60 10.48
N PRO A 133 1.92 -14.87 11.74
CA PRO A 133 1.48 -16.09 12.41
C PRO A 133 -0.04 -16.17 12.61
N LYS A 134 -0.72 -15.05 12.88
CA LYS A 134 -2.15 -15.06 13.23
C LYS A 134 -2.93 -13.84 12.72
N LEU A 135 -2.33 -12.94 11.94
CA LEU A 135 -2.91 -11.64 11.55
C LEU A 135 -3.42 -10.80 12.73
N ARG A 136 -2.83 -10.96 13.91
CA ARG A 136 -3.21 -10.29 15.15
C ARG A 136 -2.16 -9.27 15.60
N TYR A 137 -1.61 -8.53 14.66
CA TYR A 137 -0.59 -7.51 14.93
C TYR A 137 -1.01 -6.51 16.01
N TYR A 138 -2.29 -6.18 16.10
CA TYR A 138 -2.80 -5.25 17.12
C TYR A 138 -2.54 -5.74 18.56
N LEU A 139 -2.57 -7.06 18.82
CA LEU A 139 -2.23 -7.62 20.13
C LEU A 139 -0.72 -7.47 20.42
N GLU A 140 0.11 -7.59 19.41
CA GLU A 140 1.55 -7.40 19.58
C GLU A 140 1.87 -5.92 19.83
N VAL A 141 1.20 -5.01 19.16
CA VAL A 141 1.31 -3.57 19.43
C VAL A 141 0.82 -3.23 20.84
N GLU A 142 -0.27 -3.84 21.31
CA GLU A 142 -0.73 -3.68 22.70
C GLU A 142 0.33 -4.11 23.72
N LYS A 143 1.00 -5.25 23.47
CA LYS A 143 2.12 -5.69 24.32
C LYS A 143 3.28 -4.69 24.33
N LEU A 144 3.60 -4.14 23.14
CA LEU A 144 4.63 -3.10 23.02
C LEU A 144 4.27 -1.85 23.81
N HIS A 145 3.00 -1.41 23.78
CA HIS A 145 2.55 -0.28 24.61
C HIS A 145 2.63 -0.57 26.11
N LYS A 146 2.29 -1.79 26.54
CA LYS A 146 2.47 -2.21 27.94
C LYS A 146 3.92 -2.16 28.38
N GLN A 147 4.87 -2.44 27.47
CA GLN A 147 6.30 -2.47 27.75
C GLN A 147 6.98 -1.10 27.63
N TYR A 148 6.61 -0.29 26.65
CA TYR A 148 7.33 0.93 26.26
C TYR A 148 6.55 2.22 26.54
N GLY A 149 5.27 2.14 26.95
CA GLY A 149 4.40 3.30 27.21
C GLY A 149 3.60 3.76 25.99
N ASP A 150 3.05 4.98 26.07
CA ASP A 150 2.05 5.47 25.12
C ASP A 150 2.59 5.82 23.74
N TYR A 151 3.89 6.02 23.60
CA TYR A 151 4.55 6.41 22.35
C TYR A 151 5.61 5.39 21.99
N VAL A 152 5.31 4.48 21.07
CA VAL A 152 6.19 3.36 20.72
C VAL A 152 6.60 3.45 19.25
N ARG A 153 7.91 3.41 19.00
CA ARG A 153 8.43 3.32 17.63
C ARG A 153 8.30 1.89 17.12
N VAL A 154 7.30 1.65 16.30
CA VAL A 154 6.96 0.34 15.72
C VAL A 154 7.57 0.10 14.35
N GLY A 155 8.12 1.11 13.71
CA GLY A 155 8.77 1.00 12.42
C GLY A 155 9.84 2.06 12.19
N PRO A 156 10.62 1.98 11.10
CA PRO A 156 11.68 2.96 10.84
C PRO A 156 11.18 4.41 10.81
N ARG A 157 9.97 4.62 10.26
CA ARG A 157 9.31 5.92 10.11
C ARG A 157 7.97 5.99 10.85
N ASP A 158 7.63 4.99 11.64
CA ASP A 158 6.31 4.80 12.21
C ASP A 158 6.33 4.86 13.74
N LEU A 159 5.36 5.59 14.27
CA LEU A 159 5.12 5.75 15.70
C LEU A 159 3.69 5.31 16.00
N SER A 160 3.54 4.35 16.91
CA SER A 160 2.25 4.00 17.47
C SER A 160 1.99 4.88 18.70
N ILE A 161 0.78 5.43 18.78
CA ILE A 161 0.39 6.38 19.83
C ILE A 161 -0.89 5.86 20.50
N ALA A 162 -0.81 5.59 21.80
CA ALA A 162 -1.94 5.17 22.64
C ALA A 162 -2.45 6.29 23.56
N ASP A 163 -1.95 7.52 23.42
CA ASP A 163 -2.38 8.68 24.18
C ASP A 163 -3.70 9.25 23.62
N ALA A 164 -4.75 9.26 24.44
CA ALA A 164 -6.06 9.80 24.06
C ALA A 164 -6.01 11.30 23.69
N ASN A 165 -5.09 12.07 24.29
CA ASN A 165 -4.92 13.50 24.00
C ASN A 165 -4.35 13.74 22.60
N ALA A 166 -3.73 12.76 21.98
CA ALA A 166 -3.24 12.86 20.60
C ALA A 166 -4.38 12.79 19.55
N VAL A 167 -5.53 12.22 19.90
CA VAL A 167 -6.66 12.02 18.97
C VAL A 167 -7.14 13.35 18.38
N PRO A 168 -7.49 14.40 19.15
CA PRO A 168 -7.92 15.66 18.58
C PRO A 168 -6.81 16.38 17.80
N VAL A 169 -5.55 16.18 18.16
CA VAL A 169 -4.40 16.78 17.45
C VAL A 169 -4.22 16.16 16.07
N ILE A 170 -4.37 14.82 15.96
CA ILE A 170 -4.15 14.08 14.73
C ILE A 170 -5.39 14.10 13.83
N HIS A 171 -6.58 13.89 14.40
CA HIS A 171 -7.83 13.70 13.66
C HIS A 171 -8.81 14.87 13.75
N GLY A 172 -8.55 15.85 14.62
CA GLY A 172 -9.42 16.98 14.84
C GLY A 172 -9.49 17.96 13.67
N VAL A 173 -10.46 18.85 13.74
CA VAL A 173 -10.64 19.91 12.75
C VAL A 173 -9.41 20.82 12.76
N GLY A 174 -8.84 21.09 11.58
CA GLY A 174 -7.62 21.91 11.46
C GLY A 174 -6.31 21.15 11.64
N SER A 175 -6.34 19.84 11.88
CA SER A 175 -5.13 19.02 11.94
C SER A 175 -4.26 19.20 10.70
N LYS A 176 -2.95 19.34 10.93
CA LYS A 176 -1.92 19.37 9.88
C LYS A 176 -1.55 17.98 9.39
N CYS A 177 -2.00 16.93 10.07
CA CYS A 177 -1.75 15.55 9.69
C CYS A 177 -2.52 15.18 8.42
N THR A 178 -1.93 14.34 7.60
CA THR A 178 -2.52 13.80 6.36
C THR A 178 -2.41 12.27 6.36
N LYS A 179 -3.22 11.63 5.53
CA LYS A 179 -3.11 10.17 5.32
C LYS A 179 -1.75 9.80 4.77
N GLY A 180 -1.19 8.68 5.23
CA GLY A 180 0.11 8.18 4.79
C GLY A 180 0.10 7.61 3.36
N VAL A 181 1.28 7.24 2.87
CA VAL A 181 1.51 6.72 1.50
C VAL A 181 0.70 5.46 1.19
N TRP A 182 0.41 4.64 2.20
CA TRP A 182 -0.39 3.43 2.04
C TRP A 182 -1.73 3.68 1.34
N TYR A 183 -2.41 4.78 1.66
CA TYR A 183 -3.68 5.15 1.03
C TYR A 183 -3.56 5.42 -0.47
N SER A 184 -2.38 5.82 -0.96
CA SER A 184 -2.14 6.00 -2.39
C SER A 184 -2.12 4.67 -3.14
N ASN A 185 -1.65 3.59 -2.52
CA ASN A 185 -1.63 2.26 -3.14
C ASN A 185 -3.03 1.73 -3.42
N ALA A 186 -3.95 1.88 -2.47
CA ALA A 186 -5.35 1.51 -2.65
C ALA A 186 -6.01 2.33 -3.78
N ALA A 187 -5.66 3.61 -3.93
CA ALA A 187 -6.18 4.47 -4.99
C ALA A 187 -5.74 4.03 -6.41
N HIS A 188 -4.61 3.36 -6.56
CA HIS A 188 -4.16 2.86 -7.85
C HIS A 188 -5.02 1.72 -8.40
N ILE A 189 -5.73 0.99 -7.53
CA ILE A 189 -6.60 -0.13 -7.93
C ILE A 189 -8.00 0.37 -8.24
N GLU A 190 -8.55 1.21 -7.39
CA GLU A 190 -9.97 1.56 -7.34
C GLU A 190 -10.26 3.00 -7.82
N GLY A 191 -9.21 3.77 -8.09
CA GLY A 191 -9.33 5.21 -8.20
C GLY A 191 -9.50 5.87 -6.82
N TYR A 192 -9.68 7.19 -6.81
CA TYR A 192 -9.83 7.93 -5.55
C TYR A 192 -11.21 7.75 -4.94
N SER A 193 -11.29 7.12 -3.79
CA SER A 193 -12.48 7.04 -2.94
C SER A 193 -12.39 8.05 -1.78
N LEU A 194 -13.46 8.18 -0.98
CA LEU A 194 -13.44 8.94 0.26
C LEU A 194 -12.36 8.44 1.22
N HIS A 195 -12.15 7.11 1.24
CA HIS A 195 -11.16 6.46 2.09
C HIS A 195 -9.73 6.67 1.59
N THR A 196 -9.50 6.56 0.28
CA THR A 196 -8.14 6.50 -0.29
C THR A 196 -7.56 7.86 -0.65
N THR A 197 -8.40 8.90 -0.88
CA THR A 197 -7.88 10.22 -1.24
C THR A 197 -7.07 10.87 -0.12
N ARG A 198 -5.89 11.39 -0.47
CA ARG A 198 -5.00 12.18 0.41
C ARG A 198 -5.19 13.68 0.21
N ASP A 199 -5.83 14.09 -0.88
CA ASP A 199 -6.18 15.48 -1.15
C ASP A 199 -7.36 15.92 -0.29
N LYS A 200 -7.13 16.92 0.57
CA LYS A 200 -8.14 17.46 1.48
C LYS A 200 -9.35 18.06 0.73
N LYS A 201 -9.13 18.70 -0.43
CA LYS A 201 -10.22 19.28 -1.24
C LYS A 201 -11.11 18.19 -1.81
N ASN A 202 -10.50 17.20 -2.47
CA ASN A 202 -11.20 16.04 -3.02
C ASN A 202 -11.94 15.25 -1.92
N HIS A 203 -11.31 15.06 -0.75
CA HIS A 203 -11.95 14.43 0.41
C HIS A 203 -13.20 15.20 0.86
N LYS A 204 -13.11 16.54 1.00
CA LYS A 204 -14.24 17.39 1.41
C LYS A 204 -15.41 17.31 0.43
N GLU A 205 -15.14 17.31 -0.88
CA GLU A 205 -16.16 17.19 -1.92
C GLU A 205 -16.87 15.84 -1.86
N ARG A 206 -16.13 14.74 -1.74
CA ARG A 206 -16.69 13.39 -1.60
C ARG A 206 -17.45 13.23 -0.29
N ARG A 207 -16.92 13.73 0.82
CA ARG A 207 -17.57 13.67 2.13
C ARG A 207 -18.94 14.34 2.12
N ARG A 208 -19.07 15.48 1.46
CA ARG A 208 -20.37 16.18 1.33
C ARG A 208 -21.46 15.32 0.66
N ILE A 209 -21.07 14.44 -0.27
CA ILE A 209 -22.00 13.52 -0.92
C ILE A 209 -22.39 12.39 0.05
N TRP A 210 -21.41 11.83 0.77
CA TRP A 210 -21.66 10.79 1.76
C TRP A 210 -22.52 11.26 2.92
N ASP A 211 -22.31 12.48 3.43
CA ASP A 211 -23.09 13.05 4.51
C ASP A 211 -24.59 13.17 4.17
N LYS A 212 -24.93 13.30 2.88
CA LYS A 212 -26.35 13.24 2.44
C LYS A 212 -26.96 11.85 2.55
N ALA A 213 -26.18 10.80 2.37
CA ALA A 213 -26.63 9.42 2.45
C ALA A 213 -26.62 8.84 3.88
N PHE A 214 -25.92 9.50 4.81
CA PHE A 214 -25.76 9.04 6.20
C PHE A 214 -26.20 10.07 7.24
N ASN A 215 -27.13 10.97 6.87
CA ASN A 215 -27.76 11.83 7.86
C ASN A 215 -28.86 11.09 8.64
N ALA A 216 -29.26 11.62 9.81
CA ALA A 216 -30.23 10.97 10.71
C ALA A 216 -31.54 10.58 10.02
N LYS A 217 -32.08 11.44 9.14
CA LYS A 217 -33.31 11.18 8.40
C LYS A 217 -33.19 9.94 7.51
N VAL A 218 -32.12 9.88 6.70
CA VAL A 218 -31.90 8.78 5.76
C VAL A 218 -31.58 7.48 6.50
N LEU A 219 -30.85 7.54 7.62
CA LEU A 219 -30.58 6.38 8.46
C LEU A 219 -31.89 5.77 9.00
N HIS A 220 -32.85 6.59 9.42
CA HIS A 220 -34.17 6.11 9.83
C HIS A 220 -34.94 5.43 8.69
N GLU A 221 -34.79 5.91 7.45
CA GLU A 221 -35.37 5.27 6.26
C GLU A 221 -34.73 3.87 5.97
N TYR A 222 -33.50 3.62 6.40
CA TYR A 222 -32.86 2.30 6.28
C TYR A 222 -33.29 1.30 7.35
N GLU A 223 -33.80 1.76 8.49
CA GLU A 223 -34.15 0.94 9.65
C GLU A 223 -35.08 -0.22 9.32
N PRO A 224 -36.19 -0.05 8.55
CA PRO A 224 -37.09 -1.17 8.19
C PRO A 224 -36.39 -2.26 7.36
N ARG A 225 -35.38 -1.86 6.55
CA ARG A 225 -34.59 -2.81 5.75
C ARG A 225 -33.63 -3.60 6.64
N ILE A 226 -32.98 -2.94 7.58
CA ILE A 226 -32.09 -3.57 8.55
C ILE A 226 -32.89 -4.55 9.43
N ASN A 227 -34.07 -4.13 9.93
CA ASN A 227 -34.91 -4.94 10.78
C ASN A 227 -35.36 -6.22 10.06
N ARG A 228 -35.63 -6.18 8.75
CA ARG A 228 -35.92 -7.37 7.96
C ARG A 228 -34.80 -8.39 7.99
N HIS A 229 -33.56 -7.95 7.76
CA HIS A 229 -32.38 -8.83 7.86
C HIS A 229 -32.12 -9.31 9.29
N THR A 230 -32.44 -8.49 10.29
CA THR A 230 -32.35 -8.86 11.72
C THR A 230 -33.33 -9.98 12.03
N ALA A 231 -34.58 -9.90 11.54
CA ALA A 231 -35.57 -10.95 11.72
C ALA A 231 -35.15 -12.29 11.11
N VAL A 232 -34.55 -12.24 9.89
CA VAL A 232 -33.98 -13.44 9.25
C VAL A 232 -32.81 -14.00 10.07
N LEU A 233 -31.93 -13.17 10.60
CA LEU A 233 -30.81 -13.62 11.46
C LEU A 233 -31.36 -14.33 12.71
N VAL A 234 -32.34 -13.74 13.41
CA VAL A 234 -32.93 -14.33 14.60
C VAL A 234 -33.57 -15.68 14.25
N GLN A 235 -34.41 -15.74 13.20
CA GLN A 235 -35.00 -16.99 12.74
C GLN A 235 -33.94 -18.07 12.46
N GLN A 236 -32.87 -17.72 11.77
CA GLN A 236 -31.79 -18.68 11.44
C GLN A 236 -31.05 -19.18 12.67
N LEU A 237 -30.94 -18.36 13.73
CA LEU A 237 -30.36 -18.77 14.99
C LEU A 237 -31.33 -19.66 15.79
N ASP A 238 -32.62 -19.33 15.82
CA ASP A 238 -33.67 -20.15 16.48
C ASP A 238 -33.76 -21.55 15.86
N GLU A 239 -33.71 -21.68 14.52
CA GLU A 239 -33.68 -22.98 13.81
C GLU A 239 -32.46 -23.84 14.19
N ARG A 240 -31.48 -23.25 14.84
CA ARG A 240 -30.22 -23.89 15.28
C ARG A 240 -30.09 -23.95 16.79
N GLU A 241 -31.19 -23.77 17.52
CA GLU A 241 -31.21 -23.91 18.97
C GLU A 241 -30.64 -25.27 19.39
N GLY A 242 -29.81 -25.28 20.43
CA GLY A 242 -29.09 -26.46 20.92
C GLY A 242 -27.91 -26.92 20.05
N LYS A 243 -27.60 -26.27 18.94
CA LYS A 243 -26.44 -26.56 18.09
C LYS A 243 -25.34 -25.52 18.27
N THR A 244 -24.11 -25.95 18.24
CA THR A 244 -22.97 -25.01 18.21
C THR A 244 -22.93 -24.25 16.88
N VAL A 245 -23.02 -22.92 16.94
CA VAL A 245 -22.91 -22.04 15.79
C VAL A 245 -21.69 -21.11 15.92
N ARG A 246 -21.05 -20.82 14.82
CA ARG A 246 -19.97 -19.83 14.77
C ARG A 246 -20.59 -18.44 14.55
N PHE A 247 -20.90 -17.76 15.66
CA PHE A 247 -21.65 -16.50 15.64
C PHE A 247 -21.02 -15.42 14.75
N SER A 248 -19.66 -15.36 14.69
CA SER A 248 -18.93 -14.44 13.80
C SER A 248 -19.31 -14.61 12.32
N ASP A 249 -19.57 -15.83 11.85
CA ASP A 249 -19.95 -16.07 10.46
C ASP A 249 -21.35 -15.53 10.19
N TRP A 250 -22.29 -15.72 11.13
CA TRP A 250 -23.66 -15.19 11.03
C TRP A 250 -23.70 -13.67 11.03
N ILE A 251 -22.88 -13.02 11.84
CA ILE A 251 -22.73 -11.55 11.83
C ILE A 251 -22.11 -11.06 10.51
N ASN A 252 -21.16 -11.79 9.94
CA ASN A 252 -20.65 -11.48 8.61
C ASN A 252 -21.73 -11.60 7.54
N PHE A 253 -22.52 -12.69 7.54
CA PHE A 253 -23.65 -12.88 6.61
C PHE A 253 -24.65 -11.73 6.71
N PHE A 254 -25.04 -11.37 7.94
CA PHE A 254 -25.92 -10.23 8.22
C PHE A 254 -25.34 -8.92 7.66
N SER A 255 -24.08 -8.63 7.97
CA SER A 255 -23.43 -7.38 7.57
C SER A 255 -23.35 -7.23 6.05
N PHE A 256 -22.98 -8.30 5.35
CA PHE A 256 -22.90 -8.29 3.89
C PHE A 256 -24.28 -8.24 3.22
N ASP A 257 -25.28 -8.94 3.74
CA ASP A 257 -26.65 -8.87 3.21
C ASP A 257 -27.26 -7.48 3.40
N VAL A 258 -27.09 -6.87 4.57
CA VAL A 258 -27.49 -5.47 4.84
C VAL A 258 -26.76 -4.50 3.93
N MET A 259 -25.43 -4.63 3.81
CA MET A 259 -24.62 -3.78 2.93
C MET A 259 -25.02 -3.94 1.47
N GLY A 260 -25.26 -5.16 1.01
CA GLY A 260 -25.72 -5.46 -0.33
C GLY A 260 -27.09 -4.85 -0.61
N ASP A 261 -28.02 -4.97 0.31
CA ASP A 261 -29.36 -4.40 0.18
C ASP A 261 -29.30 -2.86 0.16
N ILE A 262 -28.72 -2.22 1.17
CA ILE A 262 -28.66 -0.74 1.26
C ILE A 262 -27.78 -0.15 0.14
N GLY A 263 -26.58 -0.73 -0.08
CA GLY A 263 -25.60 -0.22 -1.05
C GLY A 263 -26.00 -0.48 -2.49
N PHE A 264 -26.42 -1.70 -2.82
CA PHE A 264 -26.67 -2.15 -4.19
C PHE A 264 -28.13 -2.47 -4.48
N SER A 265 -29.04 -2.40 -3.49
CA SER A 265 -30.45 -2.86 -3.56
C SER A 265 -30.56 -4.35 -3.96
N LYS A 266 -29.57 -5.15 -3.54
CA LYS A 266 -29.49 -6.58 -3.84
C LYS A 266 -28.80 -7.30 -2.69
N SER A 267 -29.54 -8.13 -1.94
CA SER A 267 -28.96 -9.01 -0.92
C SER A 267 -28.11 -10.11 -1.58
N PHE A 268 -27.05 -10.56 -0.92
CA PHE A 268 -26.29 -11.75 -1.32
C PHE A 268 -27.03 -13.05 -0.93
N GLY A 269 -28.00 -12.96 -0.03
CA GLY A 269 -28.77 -14.09 0.48
C GLY A 269 -27.92 -15.05 1.32
N MET A 270 -26.92 -14.53 2.01
CA MET A 270 -26.00 -15.35 2.82
C MET A 270 -26.68 -15.81 4.11
N LEU A 271 -27.53 -14.97 4.72
CA LEU A 271 -28.33 -15.33 5.89
C LEU A 271 -29.27 -16.49 5.60
N GLU A 272 -30.01 -16.44 4.49
CA GLU A 272 -30.96 -17.46 4.11
C GLU A 272 -30.29 -18.80 3.79
N LYS A 273 -29.13 -18.74 3.09
CA LYS A 273 -28.37 -19.93 2.69
C LYS A 273 -27.51 -20.51 3.81
N GLY A 274 -27.23 -19.73 4.86
CA GLY A 274 -26.25 -20.09 5.91
C GLY A 274 -24.84 -20.36 5.38
N LYS A 275 -24.49 -19.75 4.25
CA LYS A 275 -23.20 -19.96 3.55
C LYS A 275 -22.66 -18.65 3.00
N GLU A 276 -21.33 -18.52 3.04
CA GLU A 276 -20.63 -17.40 2.45
C GLU A 276 -20.77 -17.40 0.92
N ASP A 277 -21.08 -16.23 0.35
CA ASP A 277 -21.11 -16.05 -1.10
C ASP A 277 -19.70 -16.18 -1.70
N LYS A 278 -19.62 -16.72 -2.92
CA LYS A 278 -18.34 -16.95 -3.61
C LYS A 278 -17.51 -15.67 -3.75
N LEU A 279 -18.14 -14.56 -4.09
CA LEU A 279 -17.47 -13.28 -4.30
C LEU A 279 -16.96 -12.68 -2.98
N ILE A 280 -17.72 -12.85 -1.89
CA ILE A 280 -17.29 -12.43 -0.56
C ILE A 280 -16.11 -13.26 -0.09
N LYS A 281 -16.11 -14.57 -0.36
CA LYS A 281 -14.98 -15.45 -0.10
C LYS A 281 -13.71 -15.03 -0.87
N GLN A 282 -13.86 -14.67 -2.15
CA GLN A 282 -12.76 -14.15 -2.95
C GLN A 282 -12.24 -12.81 -2.40
N LEU A 283 -13.15 -11.91 -1.98
CA LEU A 283 -12.80 -10.65 -1.32
C LEU A 283 -11.97 -10.92 -0.05
N HIS A 284 -12.43 -11.80 0.83
CA HIS A 284 -11.68 -12.16 2.05
C HIS A 284 -10.30 -12.73 1.74
N ALA A 285 -10.20 -13.63 0.74
CA ALA A 285 -8.91 -14.17 0.29
C ALA A 285 -7.96 -13.07 -0.21
N SER A 286 -8.48 -12.07 -0.94
CA SER A 286 -7.69 -10.95 -1.43
C SER A 286 -7.21 -9.99 -0.34
N MET A 287 -7.86 -9.98 0.84
CA MET A 287 -7.46 -9.16 1.98
C MET A 287 -6.24 -9.71 2.74
N LEU A 288 -5.94 -11.00 2.59
CA LEU A 288 -4.84 -11.64 3.31
C LEU A 288 -3.46 -11.01 2.99
N PRO A 289 -3.05 -10.84 1.71
CA PRO A 289 -1.82 -10.14 1.39
C PRO A 289 -1.81 -8.69 1.87
N LEU A 290 -2.97 -8.00 1.82
CA LEU A 290 -3.12 -6.64 2.33
C LEU A 290 -2.87 -6.58 3.84
N GLY A 291 -3.37 -7.56 4.60
CA GLY A 291 -3.15 -7.65 6.04
C GLY A 291 -1.70 -7.94 6.42
N ILE A 292 -1.00 -8.75 5.62
CA ILE A 292 0.41 -9.12 5.86
C ILE A 292 1.36 -7.97 5.51
N PHE A 293 1.22 -7.41 4.30
CA PHE A 293 2.16 -6.42 3.74
C PHE A 293 1.70 -4.97 3.88
N ARG A 294 0.67 -4.70 4.71
CA ARG A 294 0.07 -3.37 4.89
C ARG A 294 1.12 -2.28 5.18
N ASP A 295 2.15 -2.61 5.96
CA ASP A 295 3.15 -1.64 6.41
C ASP A 295 4.32 -1.49 5.43
N ILE A 296 4.40 -2.34 4.40
CA ILE A 296 5.42 -2.27 3.34
C ILE A 296 4.78 -1.75 2.04
N ALA A 297 4.45 -0.46 2.03
CA ALA A 297 3.72 0.17 0.93
C ALA A 297 4.38 -0.03 -0.45
N TRP A 298 5.71 0.05 -0.52
CA TRP A 298 6.44 -0.16 -1.77
C TRP A 298 6.34 -1.59 -2.30
N PHE A 299 6.39 -2.59 -1.42
CA PHE A 299 6.27 -4.00 -1.81
C PHE A 299 4.84 -4.33 -2.26
N MET A 300 3.85 -3.83 -1.51
CA MET A 300 2.44 -3.92 -1.91
C MET A 300 2.21 -3.31 -3.31
N ASN A 301 2.79 -2.14 -3.56
CA ASN A 301 2.68 -1.48 -4.87
C ASN A 301 3.28 -2.33 -6.00
N LEU A 302 4.41 -3.00 -5.73
CA LEU A 302 5.04 -3.93 -6.67
C LEU A 302 4.15 -5.16 -6.92
N MET A 303 3.64 -5.80 -5.86
CA MET A 303 2.72 -6.95 -5.97
C MET A 303 1.45 -6.60 -6.75
N LEU A 304 0.89 -5.42 -6.49
CA LEU A 304 -0.31 -4.94 -7.18
C LEU A 304 -0.11 -4.63 -8.67
N ARG A 305 1.11 -4.79 -9.21
CA ARG A 305 1.38 -4.68 -10.67
C ARG A 305 1.52 -6.03 -11.35
N VAL A 306 1.54 -7.12 -10.59
CA VAL A 306 1.60 -8.49 -11.13
C VAL A 306 0.18 -8.97 -11.43
N PRO A 307 -0.20 -9.20 -12.71
CA PRO A 307 -1.59 -9.49 -13.10
C PRO A 307 -2.19 -10.71 -12.41
N ILE A 308 -1.40 -11.76 -12.20
CA ILE A 308 -1.84 -13.01 -11.57
C ILE A 308 -2.28 -12.79 -10.12
N LEU A 309 -1.57 -11.93 -9.36
CA LEU A 309 -1.88 -11.66 -7.97
C LEU A 309 -3.14 -10.79 -7.77
N GLN A 310 -3.63 -10.19 -8.85
CA GLN A 310 -4.82 -9.31 -8.82
C GLN A 310 -6.09 -9.99 -9.31
N LYS A 311 -6.06 -11.25 -9.75
CA LYS A 311 -7.19 -11.89 -10.42
C LYS A 311 -8.48 -11.79 -9.60
N ASP A 312 -8.47 -12.28 -8.38
CA ASP A 312 -9.66 -12.30 -7.52
C ASP A 312 -10.17 -10.90 -7.18
N LEU A 313 -9.25 -9.96 -6.94
CA LEU A 313 -9.59 -8.57 -6.69
C LEU A 313 -10.24 -7.91 -7.92
N ARG A 314 -9.71 -8.15 -9.13
CA ARG A 314 -10.29 -7.63 -10.37
C ARG A 314 -11.67 -8.21 -10.66
N GLU A 315 -11.86 -9.51 -10.43
CA GLU A 315 -13.17 -10.16 -10.58
C GLU A 315 -14.19 -9.52 -9.65
N PHE A 316 -13.85 -9.30 -8.39
CA PHE A 316 -14.70 -8.61 -7.43
C PHE A 316 -15.01 -7.16 -7.84
N MET A 317 -14.01 -6.41 -8.31
CA MET A 317 -14.17 -5.03 -8.78
C MET A 317 -15.06 -4.96 -10.01
N GLN A 318 -14.88 -5.87 -10.97
CA GLN A 318 -15.72 -5.96 -12.17
C GLN A 318 -17.17 -6.23 -11.79
N TRP A 319 -17.42 -7.23 -10.94
CA TRP A 319 -18.73 -7.55 -10.44
C TRP A 319 -19.40 -6.34 -9.75
N SER A 320 -18.67 -5.66 -8.86
CA SER A 320 -19.18 -4.46 -8.18
C SER A 320 -19.55 -3.35 -9.17
N SER A 321 -18.72 -3.15 -10.21
CA SER A 321 -19.01 -2.19 -11.28
C SER A 321 -20.27 -2.55 -12.06
N ASP A 322 -20.45 -3.83 -12.37
CA ASP A 322 -21.59 -4.29 -13.18
C ASP A 322 -22.92 -4.18 -12.39
N ILE A 323 -22.92 -4.52 -11.10
CA ILE A 323 -24.09 -4.28 -10.24
C ILE A 323 -24.43 -2.78 -10.14
N LEU A 324 -23.43 -1.92 -10.01
CA LEU A 324 -23.67 -0.47 -10.00
C LEU A 324 -24.27 0.03 -11.33
N LYS A 325 -23.84 -0.52 -12.47
CA LYS A 325 -24.42 -0.21 -13.78
C LYS A 325 -25.89 -0.68 -13.86
N GLU A 326 -26.19 -1.89 -13.37
CA GLU A 326 -27.55 -2.42 -13.29
C GLU A 326 -28.44 -1.52 -12.41
N ARG A 327 -27.97 -1.17 -11.22
CA ARG A 327 -28.70 -0.27 -10.32
C ARG A 327 -29.00 1.09 -10.97
N LYS A 328 -28.05 1.65 -11.69
CA LYS A 328 -28.25 2.94 -12.42
C LYS A 328 -29.37 2.84 -13.46
N LYS A 329 -29.58 1.67 -14.10
CA LYS A 329 -30.65 1.45 -15.07
C LYS A 329 -32.03 1.38 -14.41
N VAL A 330 -32.13 0.81 -13.22
CA VAL A 330 -33.39 0.58 -12.51
C VAL A 330 -33.83 1.81 -11.68
N SER A 331 -32.88 2.64 -11.29
CA SER A 331 -33.15 3.82 -10.47
C SER A 331 -33.83 4.92 -11.29
N LYS A 332 -35.18 5.03 -11.22
CA LYS A 332 -35.86 6.30 -11.48
C LYS A 332 -35.30 7.36 -10.52
N PRO A 333 -35.22 8.64 -10.92
CA PRO A 333 -34.33 9.63 -10.27
C PRO A 333 -34.89 10.16 -8.94
N THR A 334 -34.85 9.36 -7.87
CA THR A 334 -35.24 9.86 -6.55
C THR A 334 -34.05 10.28 -5.69
N ILE A 335 -32.84 9.81 -5.96
CA ILE A 335 -31.62 10.36 -5.35
C ILE A 335 -30.47 10.20 -6.36
N ARG A 336 -30.20 11.23 -7.15
CA ARG A 336 -28.97 11.32 -7.95
C ARG A 336 -27.79 11.63 -7.04
N ILE A 337 -27.14 10.59 -6.51
CA ILE A 337 -25.89 10.74 -5.74
C ILE A 337 -24.68 11.01 -6.69
N THR A 338 -24.84 10.88 -8.00
CA THR A 338 -23.67 10.82 -8.93
C THR A 338 -23.70 11.74 -10.15
N ASP A 339 -24.56 12.76 -10.22
CA ASP A 339 -24.45 13.71 -11.31
C ASP A 339 -24.01 15.09 -10.81
N ARG A 340 -22.70 15.26 -10.68
CA ARG A 340 -21.95 16.46 -11.07
C ARG A 340 -20.48 16.09 -11.20
N ARG A 341 -20.01 16.18 -12.45
CA ARG A 341 -18.59 16.10 -12.81
C ARG A 341 -17.78 17.16 -12.11
#